data_4cf57a9c55a0f1497bfad727f51363ec
#
_entry.id   4cf57a9c55a0f1497bfad727f51363ec
#
_cell.length_a   1.000
_cell.length_b   1.000
_cell.length_c   1.000
_cell.angle_alpha   90.00
_cell.angle_beta   90.00
_cell.angle_gamma   90.00
#
_symmetry.space_group_name_H-M   'P 1'
#
loop_
_entity.id
_entity.type
_entity.pdbx_description
1 polymer ?
#
loop_
_entity_poly.entity_id
_entity_poly.type
_entity_poly.pdbx_seq_one_letter_code
_entity_poly.pdbx_strand_id
1 'polypeptide(L)'
;MIRPLVSVIVPVYQVEPWLETCVSSIRRQTYRNLEIILVDDGSTDASGTICDRIAAEDKRVVVIHRENGGLSVARNTGLDACSGEFIGFVDSDDFIHPQMYERLLGDISEFGTRLSFCQALLFKGENTSFPCISAESECKPSGNVIEEALKNNKWYSAWTKLYHRSLFDGIRYPDGRNNEDYPVTMRIFDRCDRIAINHNALYAYRRRPGSITTSSLNPHSFDQVVNAEDVYAFIRERHPESSAWAAGNLLSCCVGLLLKTEGKLAHTYGAQREMLFRIIRKYYPDNKKNPSLSPAQRQLLAAADKGKTWYAVAVRIYSFLQKTK
;
A
#
# COMPACT_ATOMS: atom_id res chain seq x y z
N MET A 1 13.27 23.25 22.12
CA MET A 1 13.66 22.22 21.14
C MET A 1 13.10 22.63 19.77
N ILE A 2 13.93 22.58 18.72
CA ILE A 2 13.48 22.82 17.34
C ILE A 2 12.57 21.63 16.97
N ARG A 3 11.33 21.92 16.58
CA ARG A 3 10.39 20.88 16.11
C ARG A 3 10.75 20.56 14.66
N PRO A 4 11.05 19.28 14.28
CA PRO A 4 11.42 18.93 12.92
C PRO A 4 10.30 19.27 11.92
N LEU A 5 10.65 19.64 10.69
CA LEU A 5 9.66 19.85 9.62
C LEU A 5 9.14 18.51 9.11
N VAL A 6 7.82 18.39 8.96
CA VAL A 6 7.16 17.25 8.35
C VAL A 6 6.59 17.66 7.01
N SER A 7 7.03 17.05 5.92
CA SER A 7 6.44 17.20 4.59
C SER A 7 5.33 16.18 4.41
N VAL A 8 4.12 16.64 4.15
CA VAL A 8 2.95 15.80 3.89
C VAL A 8 2.66 15.82 2.39
N ILE A 9 2.92 14.70 1.72
CA ILE A 9 2.74 14.55 0.27
C ILE A 9 1.33 14.01 0.01
N VAL A 10 0.57 14.71 -0.81
CA VAL A 10 -0.80 14.39 -1.19
C VAL A 10 -0.88 14.26 -2.71
N PRO A 11 -0.88 13.04 -3.29
CA PRO A 11 -1.17 12.83 -4.70
C PRO A 11 -2.64 13.17 -4.99
N VAL A 12 -2.88 13.98 -6.01
CA VAL A 12 -4.22 14.47 -6.37
C VAL A 12 -4.52 14.07 -7.81
N TYR A 13 -5.62 13.33 -8.03
CA TYR A 13 -6.12 13.04 -9.38
C TYR A 13 -7.61 12.72 -9.34
N GLN A 14 -8.44 13.61 -9.93
CA GLN A 14 -9.91 13.46 -10.04
C GLN A 14 -10.58 13.14 -8.70
N VAL A 15 -10.37 13.99 -7.69
CA VAL A 15 -10.85 13.81 -6.31
C VAL A 15 -11.59 15.05 -5.78
N GLU A 16 -12.12 15.89 -6.66
CA GLU A 16 -12.86 17.11 -6.32
C GLU A 16 -13.79 16.98 -5.11
N PRO A 17 -14.64 15.92 -4.95
CA PRO A 17 -15.58 15.83 -3.83
C PRO A 17 -14.93 15.66 -2.46
N TRP A 18 -13.67 15.22 -2.38
CA TRP A 18 -13.03 14.80 -1.11
C TRP A 18 -11.82 15.64 -0.75
N LEU A 19 -11.20 16.32 -1.73
CA LEU A 19 -9.92 16.99 -1.59
C LEU A 19 -9.90 18.04 -0.47
N GLU A 20 -10.96 18.84 -0.34
CA GLU A 20 -11.06 19.83 0.74
C GLU A 20 -11.07 19.21 2.13
N THR A 21 -11.81 18.11 2.31
CA THR A 21 -11.85 17.37 3.57
C THR A 21 -10.48 16.79 3.91
N CYS A 22 -9.81 16.21 2.93
CA CYS A 22 -8.46 15.69 3.07
C CYS A 22 -7.48 16.77 3.54
N VAL A 23 -7.31 17.84 2.75
CA VAL A 23 -6.32 18.89 3.05
C VAL A 23 -6.68 19.64 4.32
N SER A 24 -7.97 19.87 4.59
CA SER A 24 -8.43 20.48 5.84
C SER A 24 -8.03 19.65 7.07
N SER A 25 -8.04 18.32 6.99
CA SER A 25 -7.59 17.44 8.07
C SER A 25 -6.09 17.57 8.35
N ILE A 26 -5.29 17.80 7.30
CA ILE A 26 -3.83 18.02 7.40
C ILE A 26 -3.56 19.43 7.97
N ARG A 27 -4.24 20.47 7.47
CA ARG A 27 -4.10 21.84 7.96
C ARG A 27 -4.45 21.97 9.45
N ARG A 28 -5.38 21.15 9.97
CA ARG A 28 -5.83 21.12 11.37
C ARG A 28 -5.01 20.24 12.29
N GLN A 29 -3.90 19.64 11.84
CA GLN A 29 -3.02 18.86 12.71
C GLN A 29 -2.57 19.68 13.92
N THR A 30 -2.49 19.05 15.10
CA THR A 30 -1.93 19.66 16.33
C THR A 30 -0.45 19.97 16.17
N TYR A 31 0.27 19.14 15.44
CA TYR A 31 1.63 19.43 15.00
C TYR A 31 1.63 20.47 13.89
N ARG A 32 2.22 21.66 14.13
CA ARG A 32 2.09 22.83 13.24
C ARG A 32 3.23 23.02 12.24
N ASN A 33 4.42 22.45 12.51
CA ASN A 33 5.57 22.63 11.61
C ASN A 33 5.45 21.64 10.42
N LEU A 34 4.54 21.96 9.52
CA LEU A 34 4.20 21.16 8.34
C LEU A 34 4.49 21.93 7.06
N GLU A 35 4.96 21.21 6.06
CA GLU A 35 4.91 21.54 4.63
C GLU A 35 3.90 20.58 3.99
N ILE A 36 2.97 21.06 3.18
CA ILE A 36 1.91 20.27 2.55
C ILE A 36 2.12 20.36 1.04
N ILE A 37 2.45 19.25 0.40
CA ILE A 37 2.77 19.21 -1.02
C ILE A 37 1.62 18.49 -1.75
N LEU A 38 0.80 19.27 -2.46
CA LEU A 38 -0.28 18.77 -3.30
C LEU A 38 0.28 18.55 -4.70
N VAL A 39 0.32 17.31 -5.14
CA VAL A 39 0.80 16.96 -6.48
C VAL A 39 -0.41 16.63 -7.35
N ASP A 40 -0.87 17.60 -8.13
CA ASP A 40 -1.95 17.42 -9.09
C ASP A 40 -1.41 16.72 -10.35
N ASP A 41 -1.77 15.46 -10.47
CA ASP A 41 -1.31 14.55 -11.53
C ASP A 41 -2.18 14.67 -12.79
N GLY A 42 -2.44 15.91 -13.22
CA GLY A 42 -3.19 16.22 -14.44
C GLY A 42 -4.70 15.99 -14.30
N SER A 43 -5.30 16.44 -13.21
CA SER A 43 -6.75 16.36 -12.99
C SER A 43 -7.52 17.16 -14.06
N THR A 44 -8.64 16.59 -14.53
CA THR A 44 -9.53 17.24 -15.49
C THR A 44 -10.83 17.76 -14.87
N ASP A 45 -11.05 17.45 -13.58
CA ASP A 45 -12.10 18.03 -12.72
C ASP A 45 -11.62 19.30 -11.99
N ALA A 46 -12.36 19.79 -11.04
CA ALA A 46 -11.97 21.01 -10.28
C ALA A 46 -10.84 20.79 -9.27
N SER A 47 -10.24 19.57 -9.16
CA SER A 47 -9.20 19.26 -8.17
C SER A 47 -8.01 20.24 -8.26
N GLY A 48 -7.50 20.52 -9.47
CA GLY A 48 -6.37 21.44 -9.65
C GLY A 48 -6.71 22.87 -9.17
N THR A 49 -7.87 23.39 -9.53
CA THR A 49 -8.34 24.72 -9.08
C THR A 49 -8.53 24.77 -7.55
N ILE A 50 -9.00 23.67 -6.94
CA ILE A 50 -9.12 23.56 -5.48
C ILE A 50 -7.73 23.61 -4.83
N CYS A 51 -6.72 22.91 -5.40
CA CYS A 51 -5.33 22.98 -4.92
C CYS A 51 -4.82 24.41 -4.90
N ASP A 52 -4.98 25.16 -5.99
CA ASP A 52 -4.51 26.55 -6.11
C ASP A 52 -5.18 27.47 -5.10
N ARG A 53 -6.50 27.33 -4.92
CA ARG A 53 -7.24 28.10 -3.92
C ARG A 53 -6.74 27.83 -2.50
N ILE A 54 -6.51 26.56 -2.15
CA ILE A 54 -5.99 26.17 -0.83
C ILE A 54 -4.58 26.73 -0.61
N ALA A 55 -3.71 26.71 -1.62
CA ALA A 55 -2.36 27.27 -1.54
C ALA A 55 -2.37 28.80 -1.35
N ALA A 56 -3.33 29.49 -1.96
CA ALA A 56 -3.50 30.93 -1.75
C ALA A 56 -3.92 31.26 -0.30
N GLU A 57 -4.61 30.34 0.38
CA GLU A 57 -5.08 30.53 1.78
C GLU A 57 -4.05 30.13 2.85
N ASP A 58 -3.15 29.18 2.55
CA ASP A 58 -2.21 28.62 3.54
C ASP A 58 -0.79 28.51 2.97
N LYS A 59 0.11 29.34 3.46
CA LYS A 59 1.52 29.44 3.01
C LYS A 59 2.34 28.14 3.22
N ARG A 60 1.83 27.19 3.99
CA ARG A 60 2.46 25.87 4.16
C ARG A 60 2.16 24.93 2.99
N VAL A 61 1.22 25.29 2.11
CA VAL A 61 0.79 24.47 0.98
C VAL A 61 1.55 24.87 -0.27
N VAL A 62 2.16 23.88 -0.91
CA VAL A 62 2.82 23.98 -2.21
C VAL A 62 2.06 23.10 -3.19
N VAL A 63 1.76 23.62 -4.38
CA VAL A 63 1.08 22.87 -5.45
C VAL A 63 2.07 22.61 -6.57
N ILE A 64 2.05 21.38 -7.08
CA ILE A 64 2.81 20.97 -8.26
C ILE A 64 1.82 20.38 -9.25
N HIS A 65 1.58 21.08 -10.36
CA HIS A 65 0.81 20.57 -11.49
C HIS A 65 1.73 19.85 -12.46
N ARG A 66 1.29 18.69 -12.94
CA ARG A 66 2.03 17.90 -13.92
C ARG A 66 1.09 17.18 -14.88
N GLU A 67 1.61 16.66 -15.98
CA GLU A 67 0.89 15.72 -16.82
C GLU A 67 0.68 14.39 -16.09
N ASN A 68 -0.46 13.73 -16.33
CA ASN A 68 -0.80 12.49 -15.66
C ASN A 68 0.27 11.40 -15.92
N GLY A 69 0.84 10.90 -14.83
CA GLY A 69 1.85 9.83 -14.82
C GLY A 69 1.52 8.71 -13.85
N GLY A 70 0.41 8.85 -13.12
CA GLY A 70 -0.06 7.89 -12.13
C GLY A 70 0.51 8.09 -10.72
N LEU A 71 -0.06 7.35 -9.78
CA LEU A 71 0.14 7.52 -8.34
C LEU A 71 1.62 7.45 -7.91
N SER A 72 2.39 6.50 -8.47
CA SER A 72 3.83 6.37 -8.19
C SER A 72 4.59 7.63 -8.56
N VAL A 73 4.35 8.15 -9.75
CA VAL A 73 5.05 9.34 -10.25
C VAL A 73 4.65 10.57 -9.45
N ALA A 74 3.38 10.70 -9.06
CA ALA A 74 2.92 11.79 -8.20
C ALA A 74 3.61 11.74 -6.81
N ARG A 75 3.70 10.55 -6.18
CA ARG A 75 4.44 10.40 -4.92
C ARG A 75 5.94 10.70 -5.07
N ASN A 76 6.57 10.23 -6.15
CA ASN A 76 7.98 10.52 -6.43
C ASN A 76 8.22 12.01 -6.65
N THR A 77 7.34 12.71 -7.38
CA THR A 77 7.40 14.17 -7.53
C THR A 77 7.34 14.88 -6.18
N GLY A 78 6.45 14.44 -5.29
CA GLY A 78 6.37 14.97 -3.93
C GLY A 78 7.64 14.69 -3.10
N LEU A 79 8.23 13.49 -3.24
CA LEU A 79 9.49 13.13 -2.59
C LEU A 79 10.67 14.00 -3.06
N ASP A 80 10.71 14.33 -4.34
CA ASP A 80 11.78 15.17 -4.90
C ASP A 80 11.64 16.65 -4.50
N ALA A 81 10.41 17.12 -4.22
CA ALA A 81 10.11 18.48 -3.82
C ALA A 81 10.14 18.71 -2.30
N CYS A 82 10.03 17.66 -1.49
CA CYS A 82 9.92 17.77 -0.03
C CYS A 82 11.22 18.28 0.61
N SER A 83 11.08 19.15 1.63
CA SER A 83 12.20 19.73 2.39
C SER A 83 12.27 19.25 3.83
N GLY A 84 11.20 18.61 4.34
CA GLY A 84 11.09 18.15 5.71
C GLY A 84 12.07 17.04 6.09
N GLU A 85 12.40 16.98 7.37
CA GLU A 85 13.16 15.91 7.98
C GLU A 85 12.36 14.60 8.02
N PHE A 86 11.02 14.74 8.15
CA PHE A 86 10.10 13.61 8.11
C PHE A 86 9.10 13.77 6.96
N ILE A 87 8.65 12.63 6.44
CA ILE A 87 7.73 12.53 5.31
C ILE A 87 6.51 11.72 5.72
N GLY A 88 5.33 12.24 5.43
CA GLY A 88 4.06 11.52 5.48
C GLY A 88 3.36 11.54 4.13
N PHE A 89 2.55 10.51 3.85
CA PHE A 89 1.67 10.47 2.69
C PHE A 89 0.21 10.45 3.14
N VAL A 90 -0.64 11.14 2.41
CA VAL A 90 -2.10 11.08 2.60
C VAL A 90 -2.74 10.96 1.22
N ASP A 91 -3.54 9.94 1.01
CA ASP A 91 -4.31 9.80 -0.23
C ASP A 91 -5.45 10.83 -0.22
N SER A 92 -5.68 11.51 -1.33
CA SER A 92 -6.49 12.74 -1.43
C SER A 92 -8.01 12.53 -1.25
N ASP A 93 -8.47 11.29 -1.18
CA ASP A 93 -9.86 10.93 -0.86
C ASP A 93 -10.07 10.50 0.61
N ASP A 94 -9.00 10.51 1.42
CA ASP A 94 -8.96 10.12 2.82
C ASP A 94 -8.83 11.34 3.75
N PHE A 95 -8.79 11.11 5.06
CA PHE A 95 -8.47 12.15 6.04
C PHE A 95 -7.82 11.57 7.30
N ILE A 96 -7.16 12.43 8.09
CA ILE A 96 -6.34 12.01 9.21
C ILE A 96 -6.83 12.61 10.53
N HIS A 97 -6.59 11.88 11.63
CA HIS A 97 -6.87 12.34 12.99
C HIS A 97 -6.02 13.59 13.32
N PRO A 98 -6.56 14.58 14.02
CA PRO A 98 -5.84 15.83 14.31
C PRO A 98 -4.48 15.65 15.00
N GLN A 99 -4.27 14.58 15.75
CA GLN A 99 -3.03 14.30 16.47
C GLN A 99 -2.11 13.30 15.78
N MET A 100 -2.38 12.91 14.51
CA MET A 100 -1.63 11.83 13.86
C MET A 100 -0.12 12.11 13.86
N TYR A 101 0.32 13.22 13.30
CA TYR A 101 1.76 13.50 13.20
C TYR A 101 2.43 13.82 14.54
N GLU A 102 1.71 14.46 15.47
CA GLU A 102 2.23 14.69 16.82
C GLU A 102 2.53 13.36 17.54
N ARG A 103 1.63 12.38 17.42
CA ARG A 103 1.81 11.07 18.04
C ARG A 103 2.90 10.24 17.36
N LEU A 104 2.90 10.18 16.03
CA LEU A 104 3.92 9.42 15.32
C LEU A 104 5.34 9.99 15.53
N LEU A 105 5.47 11.32 15.62
CA LEU A 105 6.74 11.96 16.02
C LEU A 105 7.10 11.66 17.48
N GLY A 106 6.11 11.65 18.37
CA GLY A 106 6.29 11.24 19.76
C GLY A 106 6.85 9.82 19.87
N ASP A 107 6.24 8.87 19.16
CA ASP A 107 6.71 7.48 19.11
C ASP A 107 8.15 7.37 18.56
N ILE A 108 8.46 8.10 17.47
CA ILE A 108 9.82 8.14 16.90
C ILE A 108 10.83 8.63 17.92
N SER A 109 10.49 9.71 18.64
CA SER A 109 11.37 10.31 19.67
C SER A 109 11.53 9.40 20.89
N GLU A 110 10.45 8.80 21.36
CA GLU A 110 10.43 7.92 22.54
C GLU A 110 11.25 6.65 22.31
N PHE A 111 11.05 6.00 21.17
CA PHE A 111 11.71 4.73 20.88
C PHE A 111 13.04 4.87 20.13
N GLY A 112 13.45 6.09 19.74
CA GLY A 112 14.68 6.33 19.00
C GLY A 112 14.70 5.66 17.63
N THR A 113 13.56 5.63 16.92
CA THR A 113 13.41 4.98 15.61
C THR A 113 13.29 6.00 14.48
N ARG A 114 13.39 5.54 13.23
CA ARG A 114 13.24 6.39 12.03
C ARG A 114 11.88 6.25 11.34
N LEU A 115 11.03 5.38 11.87
CA LEU A 115 9.72 5.06 11.31
C LEU A 115 8.72 4.78 12.43
N SER A 116 7.57 5.43 12.37
CA SER A 116 6.37 5.06 13.14
C SER A 116 5.17 4.93 12.22
N PHE A 117 4.23 4.04 12.56
CA PHE A 117 2.98 3.93 11.83
C PHE A 117 1.78 3.66 12.76
N CYS A 118 0.58 4.06 12.30
CA CYS A 118 -0.67 3.87 13.02
C CYS A 118 -1.60 2.86 12.33
N GLN A 119 -2.75 2.61 12.98
CA GLN A 119 -3.82 1.83 12.40
C GLN A 119 -4.74 2.70 11.52
N ALA A 120 -5.50 2.05 10.64
CA ALA A 120 -6.50 2.70 9.80
C ALA A 120 -7.91 2.35 10.26
N LEU A 121 -8.80 3.35 10.22
CA LEU A 121 -10.24 3.19 10.31
C LEU A 121 -10.82 3.10 8.90
N LEU A 122 -11.43 1.96 8.56
CA LEU A 122 -12.11 1.80 7.27
C LEU A 122 -13.55 2.29 7.38
N PHE A 123 -13.98 3.17 6.47
CA PHE A 123 -15.34 3.67 6.48
C PHE A 123 -15.94 3.78 5.08
N LYS A 124 -17.26 3.92 5.03
CA LYS A 124 -18.05 4.20 3.82
C LYS A 124 -18.89 5.44 4.05
N GLY A 125 -19.14 6.19 2.98
CA GLY A 125 -19.95 7.41 3.05
C GLY A 125 -19.13 8.68 3.23
N GLU A 126 -19.76 9.76 3.65
CA GLU A 126 -19.14 11.10 3.68
C GLU A 126 -18.34 11.36 4.96
N ASN A 127 -18.81 10.87 6.09
CA ASN A 127 -18.25 11.18 7.40
C ASN A 127 -18.03 9.93 8.25
N THR A 128 -17.01 9.99 9.10
CA THR A 128 -16.80 9.08 10.22
C THR A 128 -16.12 9.84 11.35
N SER A 129 -16.23 9.32 12.57
CA SER A 129 -15.49 9.82 13.74
C SER A 129 -14.40 8.84 14.11
N PHE A 130 -13.25 9.36 14.49
CA PHE A 130 -12.19 8.52 15.05
C PHE A 130 -12.59 8.00 16.42
N PRO A 131 -12.20 6.76 16.78
CA PRO A 131 -12.32 6.27 18.14
C PRO A 131 -11.46 7.10 19.08
N CYS A 132 -11.77 7.06 20.38
CA CYS A 132 -10.91 7.66 21.39
C CYS A 132 -9.50 7.07 21.32
N ILE A 133 -8.51 7.95 21.47
CA ILE A 133 -7.11 7.52 21.58
C ILE A 133 -6.90 6.93 22.96
N SER A 134 -6.66 5.64 23.04
CA SER A 134 -6.52 4.91 24.29
C SER A 134 -5.45 3.81 24.26
N ALA A 135 -5.02 3.42 23.06
CA ALA A 135 -4.02 2.37 22.91
C ALA A 135 -2.60 2.93 23.05
N GLU A 136 -1.73 2.13 23.62
CA GLU A 136 -0.31 2.42 23.73
C GLU A 136 0.42 2.12 22.43
N SER A 137 1.63 2.68 22.30
CA SER A 137 2.54 2.36 21.22
C SER A 137 3.54 1.30 21.66
N GLU A 138 4.03 0.50 20.71
CA GLU A 138 5.12 -0.46 20.94
C GLU A 138 6.23 -0.26 19.91
N CYS A 139 7.39 -0.83 20.16
CA CYS A 139 8.50 -0.80 19.22
C CYS A 139 9.09 -2.20 19.04
N LYS A 140 9.11 -2.66 17.79
CA LYS A 140 9.60 -4.00 17.43
C LYS A 140 10.85 -3.94 16.55
N PRO A 141 11.71 -4.97 16.59
CA PRO A 141 12.74 -5.18 15.56
C PRO A 141 12.09 -5.23 14.18
N SER A 142 12.74 -4.63 13.19
CA SER A 142 12.16 -4.53 11.83
C SER A 142 11.90 -5.90 11.20
N GLY A 143 12.76 -6.89 11.41
CA GLY A 143 12.53 -8.27 10.94
C GLY A 143 11.21 -8.87 11.46
N ASN A 144 10.86 -8.61 12.73
CA ASN A 144 9.58 -9.07 13.28
C ASN A 144 8.39 -8.35 12.64
N VAL A 145 8.53 -7.05 12.32
CA VAL A 145 7.49 -6.29 11.63
C VAL A 145 7.31 -6.78 10.20
N ILE A 146 8.42 -7.07 9.48
CA ILE A 146 8.40 -7.66 8.14
C ILE A 146 7.68 -9.01 8.16
N GLU A 147 8.07 -9.89 9.07
CA GLU A 147 7.44 -11.22 9.19
C GLU A 147 5.94 -11.10 9.50
N GLU A 148 5.55 -10.25 10.44
CA GLU A 148 4.15 -10.03 10.80
C GLU A 148 3.35 -9.41 9.65
N ALA A 149 3.93 -8.47 8.91
CA ALA A 149 3.32 -7.88 7.74
C ALA A 149 3.06 -8.92 6.64
N LEU A 150 4.03 -9.79 6.37
CA LEU A 150 3.90 -10.88 5.39
C LEU A 150 2.88 -11.92 5.82
N LYS A 151 2.87 -12.33 7.10
CA LYS A 151 1.92 -13.31 7.65
C LYS A 151 0.47 -12.83 7.55
N ASN A 152 0.22 -11.58 7.85
CA ASN A 152 -1.12 -11.04 7.98
C ASN A 152 -1.56 -10.20 6.78
N ASN A 153 -0.72 -10.07 5.75
CA ASN A 153 -0.96 -9.25 4.56
C ASN A 153 -1.43 -7.83 4.92
N LYS A 154 -0.66 -7.15 5.79
CA LYS A 154 -1.00 -5.83 6.34
C LYS A 154 0.20 -4.89 6.37
N TRP A 155 -0.06 -3.60 6.66
CA TRP A 155 0.93 -2.55 6.86
C TRP A 155 1.74 -2.14 5.61
N TYR A 156 1.30 -2.52 4.41
CA TYR A 156 2.01 -2.18 3.18
C TYR A 156 1.75 -0.75 2.70
N SER A 157 0.60 -0.15 3.09
CA SER A 157 0.20 1.19 2.64
C SER A 157 1.25 2.24 2.96
N ALA A 158 1.43 3.21 2.06
CA ALA A 158 2.31 4.35 2.27
C ALA A 158 1.78 5.32 3.35
N TRP A 159 0.47 5.42 3.49
CA TRP A 159 -0.24 6.54 4.11
C TRP A 159 -0.47 6.46 5.62
N THR A 160 -0.27 5.35 6.31
CA THR A 160 -0.39 5.29 7.78
C THR A 160 0.89 5.66 8.51
N LYS A 161 1.90 6.14 7.84
CA LYS A 161 3.29 6.17 8.32
C LYS A 161 3.86 7.57 8.36
N LEU A 162 4.83 7.75 9.26
CA LEU A 162 5.75 8.87 9.29
C LEU A 162 7.17 8.33 9.18
N TYR A 163 7.87 8.77 8.15
CA TYR A 163 9.18 8.29 7.74
C TYR A 163 10.24 9.36 7.96
N HIS A 164 11.37 9.02 8.55
CA HIS A 164 12.54 9.87 8.42
C HIS A 164 13.00 9.88 6.95
N ARG A 165 13.30 11.07 6.42
CA ARG A 165 13.59 11.30 5.00
C ARG A 165 14.67 10.36 4.44
N SER A 166 15.73 10.06 5.21
CA SER A 166 16.82 9.19 4.78
C SER A 166 16.39 7.77 4.41
N LEU A 167 15.18 7.34 4.81
CA LEU A 167 14.65 6.03 4.43
C LEU A 167 14.33 5.95 2.93
N PHE A 168 14.16 7.10 2.26
CA PHE A 168 13.91 7.18 0.82
C PHE A 168 15.17 7.41 -0.03
N ASP A 169 16.36 7.43 0.56
CA ASP A 169 17.60 7.59 -0.20
C ASP A 169 17.77 6.43 -1.19
N GLY A 170 17.70 6.73 -2.51
CA GLY A 170 17.75 5.72 -3.57
C GLY A 170 16.55 4.77 -3.63
N ILE A 171 15.46 5.02 -2.89
CA ILE A 171 14.18 4.32 -3.02
C ILE A 171 13.15 5.25 -3.67
N ARG A 172 12.45 4.73 -4.68
CA ARG A 172 11.33 5.41 -5.35
C ARG A 172 10.20 4.40 -5.60
N TYR A 173 8.98 4.92 -5.70
CA TYR A 173 7.83 4.13 -6.12
C TYR A 173 7.99 3.72 -7.59
N PRO A 174 7.73 2.46 -7.96
CA PRO A 174 7.84 1.99 -9.35
C PRO A 174 6.75 2.60 -10.22
N ASP A 175 7.14 3.25 -11.32
CA ASP A 175 6.20 3.91 -12.23
C ASP A 175 5.28 2.91 -12.94
N GLY A 176 4.04 3.34 -13.20
CA GLY A 176 3.06 2.61 -14.01
C GLY A 176 2.52 1.34 -13.38
N ARG A 177 2.69 1.11 -12.08
CA ARG A 177 2.19 -0.07 -11.36
C ARG A 177 1.20 0.29 -10.28
N ASN A 178 0.18 -0.54 -10.12
CA ASN A 178 -0.70 -0.53 -8.96
C ASN A 178 -0.10 -1.38 -7.82
N ASN A 179 -0.47 -1.08 -6.56
CA ASN A 179 0.09 -1.69 -5.34
C ASN A 179 1.61 -1.51 -5.23
N GLU A 180 2.09 -0.37 -5.67
CA GLU A 180 3.47 0.09 -5.70
C GLU A 180 4.08 0.30 -4.32
N ASP A 181 3.21 0.47 -3.32
CA ASP A 181 3.56 0.65 -1.92
C ASP A 181 4.14 -0.62 -1.28
N TYR A 182 3.70 -1.80 -1.71
CA TYR A 182 4.16 -3.08 -1.15
C TYR A 182 5.68 -3.29 -1.24
N PRO A 183 6.33 -3.24 -2.44
CA PRO A 183 7.77 -3.40 -2.54
C PRO A 183 8.56 -2.28 -1.89
N VAL A 184 8.04 -1.04 -1.92
CA VAL A 184 8.69 0.12 -1.30
C VAL A 184 8.68 -0.03 0.22
N THR A 185 7.53 -0.35 0.81
CA THR A 185 7.39 -0.49 2.26
C THR A 185 8.29 -1.60 2.82
N MET A 186 8.41 -2.75 2.13
CA MET A 186 9.30 -3.83 2.58
C MET A 186 10.77 -3.39 2.61
N ARG A 187 11.23 -2.65 1.60
CA ARG A 187 12.59 -2.11 1.57
C ARG A 187 12.84 -1.04 2.62
N ILE A 188 11.83 -0.21 2.91
CA ILE A 188 11.91 0.78 3.98
C ILE A 188 11.96 0.10 5.36
N PHE A 189 11.17 -0.93 5.59
CA PHE A 189 11.23 -1.71 6.83
C PHE A 189 12.62 -2.32 7.04
N ASP A 190 13.23 -2.90 6.01
CA ASP A 190 14.59 -3.45 6.07
C ASP A 190 15.66 -2.40 6.42
N ARG A 191 15.45 -1.12 6.10
CA ARG A 191 16.37 -0.03 6.46
C ARG A 191 16.30 0.41 7.91
N CYS A 192 15.28 -0.02 8.63
CA CYS A 192 15.11 0.30 10.04
C CYS A 192 15.67 -0.83 10.91
N ASP A 193 16.33 -0.49 12.03
CA ASP A 193 16.68 -1.47 13.05
C ASP A 193 15.42 -1.86 13.83
N ARG A 194 14.61 -0.86 14.16
CA ARG A 194 13.35 -0.97 14.90
C ARG A 194 12.29 -0.06 14.28
N ILE A 195 11.02 -0.42 14.50
CA ILE A 195 9.87 0.32 13.98
C ILE A 195 8.87 0.51 15.12
N ALA A 196 8.39 1.74 15.29
CA ALA A 196 7.34 2.07 16.25
C ALA A 196 5.95 1.80 15.65
N ILE A 197 5.07 1.22 16.44
CA ILE A 197 3.71 0.85 16.06
C ILE A 197 2.74 1.53 17.01
N ASN A 198 1.98 2.49 16.52
CA ASN A 198 0.90 3.13 17.24
C ASN A 198 -0.41 2.35 16.99
N HIS A 199 -0.99 1.79 18.04
CA HIS A 199 -2.19 0.96 17.91
C HIS A 199 -3.50 1.76 17.77
N ASN A 200 -3.44 3.09 17.82
CA ASN A 200 -4.60 3.94 17.59
C ASN A 200 -4.90 4.07 16.08
N ALA A 201 -6.19 4.11 15.75
CA ALA A 201 -6.64 4.41 14.39
C ALA A 201 -6.56 5.92 14.17
N LEU A 202 -5.49 6.38 13.50
CA LEU A 202 -5.25 7.80 13.24
C LEU A 202 -5.42 8.19 11.77
N TYR A 203 -5.72 7.25 10.91
CA TYR A 203 -5.97 7.43 9.48
C TYR A 203 -7.36 6.89 9.12
N ALA A 204 -8.20 7.69 8.46
CA ALA A 204 -9.52 7.28 8.00
C ALA A 204 -9.46 6.96 6.50
N TYR A 205 -9.50 5.66 6.17
CA TYR A 205 -9.47 5.14 4.81
C TYR A 205 -10.89 5.02 4.25
N ARG A 206 -11.19 5.79 3.20
CA ARG A 206 -12.49 5.81 2.55
C ARG A 206 -12.64 4.67 1.52
N ARG A 207 -13.68 3.87 1.68
CA ARG A 207 -14.09 2.90 0.66
C ARG A 207 -15.14 3.52 -0.25
N ARG A 208 -14.79 3.81 -1.48
CA ARG A 208 -15.69 4.38 -2.49
C ARG A 208 -15.71 3.55 -3.79
N PRO A 209 -16.82 3.60 -4.57
CA PRO A 209 -16.82 3.08 -5.93
C PRO A 209 -15.78 3.80 -6.79
N GLY A 210 -15.16 3.08 -7.71
CA GLY A 210 -14.17 3.65 -8.64
C GLY A 210 -12.77 3.86 -8.05
N SER A 211 -12.50 3.48 -6.78
CA SER A 211 -11.13 3.42 -6.28
C SER A 211 -10.35 2.26 -6.93
N ILE A 212 -9.02 2.37 -6.95
CA ILE A 212 -8.13 1.30 -7.49
C ILE A 212 -8.48 -0.06 -6.87
N THR A 213 -8.73 -0.10 -5.57
CA THR A 213 -9.04 -1.34 -4.81
C THR A 213 -10.43 -1.91 -5.08
N THR A 214 -11.37 -1.11 -5.59
CA THR A 214 -12.75 -1.53 -5.90
C THR A 214 -13.02 -1.66 -7.39
N SER A 215 -12.04 -1.34 -8.25
CA SER A 215 -12.17 -1.42 -9.70
C SER A 215 -12.35 -2.86 -10.19
N SER A 216 -13.05 -3.03 -11.30
CA SER A 216 -13.13 -4.31 -12.01
C SER A 216 -11.76 -4.78 -12.47
N LEU A 217 -11.63 -6.08 -12.71
CA LEU A 217 -10.40 -6.68 -13.23
C LEU A 217 -9.95 -5.97 -14.51
N ASN A 218 -8.70 -5.53 -14.53
CA ASN A 218 -8.04 -4.84 -15.64
C ASN A 218 -6.58 -5.27 -15.73
N PRO A 219 -5.81 -4.90 -16.76
CA PRO A 219 -4.40 -5.29 -16.90
C PRO A 219 -3.54 -4.95 -15.67
N HIS A 220 -3.73 -3.80 -15.02
CA HIS A 220 -3.00 -3.40 -13.82
C HIS A 220 -3.34 -4.24 -12.58
N SER A 221 -4.41 -5.04 -12.61
CA SER A 221 -4.69 -5.98 -11.54
C SER A 221 -3.60 -7.06 -11.38
N PHE A 222 -2.77 -7.26 -12.41
CA PHE A 222 -1.67 -8.23 -12.39
C PHE A 222 -0.37 -7.65 -11.84
N ASP A 223 -0.28 -6.34 -11.66
CA ASP A 223 0.90 -5.68 -11.06
C ASP A 223 1.15 -6.20 -9.64
N GLN A 224 0.11 -6.57 -8.90
CA GLN A 224 0.24 -7.20 -7.59
C GLN A 224 1.11 -8.47 -7.60
N VAL A 225 1.13 -9.24 -8.69
CA VAL A 225 1.97 -10.43 -8.80
C VAL A 225 3.41 -10.05 -9.11
N VAL A 226 3.61 -9.05 -9.97
CA VAL A 226 4.95 -8.54 -10.30
C VAL A 226 5.59 -7.96 -9.03
N ASN A 227 4.83 -7.18 -8.25
CA ASN A 227 5.29 -6.64 -6.98
C ASN A 227 5.55 -7.74 -5.94
N ALA A 228 4.70 -8.77 -5.88
CA ALA A 228 4.90 -9.89 -4.96
C ALA A 228 6.12 -10.77 -5.34
N GLU A 229 6.42 -10.93 -6.65
CA GLU A 229 7.64 -11.61 -7.11
C GLU A 229 8.90 -10.82 -6.72
N ASP A 230 8.87 -9.48 -6.89
CA ASP A 230 9.93 -8.59 -6.49
C ASP A 230 10.17 -8.63 -4.96
N VAL A 231 9.09 -8.57 -4.17
CA VAL A 231 9.18 -8.71 -2.71
C VAL A 231 9.71 -10.08 -2.31
N TYR A 232 9.24 -11.17 -2.95
CA TYR A 232 9.74 -12.50 -2.63
C TYR A 232 11.23 -12.63 -2.92
N ALA A 233 11.72 -12.10 -4.04
CA ALA A 233 13.15 -12.10 -4.36
C ALA A 233 13.95 -11.34 -3.30
N PHE A 234 13.50 -10.15 -2.93
CA PHE A 234 14.12 -9.32 -1.90
C PHE A 234 14.13 -10.00 -0.52
N ILE A 235 12.98 -10.53 -0.07
CA ILE A 235 12.87 -11.20 1.23
C ILE A 235 13.71 -12.47 1.29
N ARG A 236 13.78 -13.25 0.21
CA ARG A 236 14.62 -14.45 0.16
C ARG A 236 16.09 -14.15 0.35
N GLU A 237 16.54 -12.99 -0.14
CA GLU A 237 17.94 -12.54 -0.02
C GLU A 237 18.23 -11.95 1.36
N ARG A 238 17.35 -11.08 1.87
CA ARG A 238 17.59 -10.24 3.04
C ARG A 238 17.03 -10.83 4.34
N HIS A 239 15.93 -11.59 4.27
CA HIS A 239 15.15 -12.14 5.39
C HIS A 239 14.75 -13.59 5.08
N PRO A 240 15.71 -14.52 4.87
CA PRO A 240 15.42 -15.90 4.44
C PRO A 240 14.47 -16.64 5.38
N GLU A 241 14.46 -16.33 6.67
CA GLU A 241 13.53 -16.84 7.68
C GLU A 241 12.06 -16.51 7.39
N SER A 242 11.79 -15.39 6.72
CA SER A 242 10.45 -14.94 6.33
C SER A 242 10.07 -15.32 4.89
N SER A 243 10.96 -15.97 4.15
CA SER A 243 10.80 -16.25 2.71
C SER A 243 9.58 -17.14 2.40
N ALA A 244 9.22 -18.05 3.30
CA ALA A 244 8.04 -18.88 3.14
C ALA A 244 6.74 -18.05 3.09
N TRP A 245 6.61 -17.01 3.91
CA TRP A 245 5.45 -16.12 3.90
C TRP A 245 5.37 -15.31 2.61
N ALA A 246 6.49 -14.74 2.17
CA ALA A 246 6.55 -14.01 0.90
C ALA A 246 6.21 -14.89 -0.31
N ALA A 247 6.74 -16.11 -0.36
CA ALA A 247 6.41 -17.09 -1.40
C ALA A 247 4.91 -17.46 -1.37
N GLY A 248 4.34 -17.63 -0.19
CA GLY A 248 2.92 -17.91 -0.02
C GLY A 248 2.04 -16.77 -0.52
N ASN A 249 2.39 -15.52 -0.25
CA ASN A 249 1.69 -14.35 -0.76
C ASN A 249 1.74 -14.29 -2.28
N LEU A 250 2.90 -14.48 -2.89
CA LEU A 250 3.05 -14.53 -4.34
C LEU A 250 2.18 -15.64 -4.97
N LEU A 251 2.25 -16.85 -4.46
CA LEU A 251 1.49 -17.99 -4.99
C LEU A 251 -0.02 -17.82 -4.77
N SER A 252 -0.43 -17.24 -3.64
CA SER A 252 -1.85 -16.91 -3.37
C SER A 252 -2.38 -15.85 -4.34
N CYS A 253 -1.60 -14.82 -4.66
CA CYS A 253 -1.95 -13.83 -5.69
C CYS A 253 -2.13 -14.50 -7.06
N CYS A 254 -1.22 -15.40 -7.46
CA CYS A 254 -1.32 -16.13 -8.72
C CYS A 254 -2.62 -16.94 -8.81
N VAL A 255 -2.93 -17.73 -7.78
CA VAL A 255 -4.17 -18.53 -7.76
C VAL A 255 -5.41 -17.64 -7.77
N GLY A 256 -5.41 -16.56 -6.98
CA GLY A 256 -6.52 -15.62 -6.92
C GLY A 256 -6.85 -15.00 -8.27
N LEU A 257 -5.83 -14.59 -9.04
CA LEU A 257 -6.00 -14.04 -10.37
C LEU A 257 -6.36 -15.10 -11.41
N LEU A 258 -5.79 -16.30 -11.34
CA LEU A 258 -6.21 -17.39 -12.21
C LEU A 258 -7.70 -17.70 -12.03
N LEU A 259 -8.22 -17.75 -10.80
CA LEU A 259 -9.64 -17.96 -10.52
C LEU A 259 -10.50 -16.81 -11.06
N LYS A 260 -10.10 -15.55 -10.85
CA LYS A 260 -10.82 -14.37 -11.35
C LYS A 260 -10.86 -14.30 -12.88
N THR A 261 -9.91 -14.92 -13.56
CA THR A 261 -9.79 -14.91 -15.03
C THR A 261 -10.32 -16.17 -15.69
N GLU A 262 -11.17 -16.98 -15.01
CA GLU A 262 -11.79 -18.16 -15.60
C GLU A 262 -12.96 -17.84 -16.56
N GLY A 263 -13.34 -18.81 -17.34
CA GLY A 263 -14.45 -18.70 -18.28
C GLY A 263 -14.11 -17.77 -19.46
N LYS A 264 -14.98 -16.82 -19.77
CA LYS A 264 -14.82 -15.89 -20.93
C LYS A 264 -13.55 -15.02 -20.78
N LEU A 265 -13.17 -14.68 -19.56
CA LEU A 265 -11.99 -13.85 -19.28
C LEU A 265 -10.66 -14.59 -19.52
N ALA A 266 -10.68 -15.92 -19.60
CA ALA A 266 -9.46 -16.70 -19.85
C ALA A 266 -8.82 -16.40 -21.21
N HIS A 267 -9.62 -16.06 -22.20
CA HIS A 267 -9.13 -15.65 -23.51
C HIS A 267 -8.63 -14.21 -23.49
N THR A 268 -9.40 -13.30 -22.87
CA THR A 268 -9.05 -11.86 -22.78
C THR A 268 -7.70 -11.66 -22.09
N TYR A 269 -7.42 -12.40 -21.03
CA TYR A 269 -6.18 -12.29 -20.24
C TYR A 269 -5.19 -13.44 -20.52
N GLY A 270 -5.17 -13.97 -21.75
CA GLY A 270 -4.34 -15.12 -22.13
C GLY A 270 -2.86 -14.94 -21.79
N ALA A 271 -2.25 -13.82 -22.15
CA ALA A 271 -0.85 -13.52 -21.88
C ALA A 271 -0.55 -13.42 -20.38
N GLN A 272 -1.42 -12.74 -19.63
CA GLN A 272 -1.27 -12.62 -18.17
C GLN A 272 -1.41 -13.99 -17.48
N ARG A 273 -2.34 -14.82 -17.91
CA ARG A 273 -2.48 -16.19 -17.40
C ARG A 273 -1.24 -17.03 -17.66
N GLU A 274 -0.60 -16.90 -18.83
CA GLU A 274 0.69 -17.56 -19.11
C GLU A 274 1.77 -17.13 -18.12
N MET A 275 1.85 -15.84 -17.82
CA MET A 275 2.76 -15.32 -16.81
C MET A 275 2.49 -15.99 -15.45
N LEU A 276 1.22 -16.08 -15.00
CA LEU A 276 0.87 -16.72 -13.74
C LEU A 276 1.27 -18.20 -13.71
N PHE A 277 1.00 -18.97 -14.76
CA PHE A 277 1.41 -20.37 -14.87
C PHE A 277 2.93 -20.53 -14.84
N ARG A 278 3.68 -19.62 -15.48
CA ARG A 278 5.15 -19.62 -15.47
C ARG A 278 5.68 -19.38 -14.05
N ILE A 279 5.13 -18.41 -13.33
CA ILE A 279 5.51 -18.07 -11.94
C ILE A 279 5.20 -19.26 -11.03
N ILE A 280 4.03 -19.88 -11.14
CA ILE A 280 3.67 -21.07 -10.36
C ILE A 280 4.66 -22.20 -10.62
N ARG A 281 4.96 -22.55 -11.87
CA ARG A 281 5.95 -23.58 -12.21
C ARG A 281 7.35 -23.30 -11.71
N LYS A 282 7.72 -22.01 -11.63
CA LYS A 282 9.03 -21.58 -11.10
C LYS A 282 9.15 -21.75 -9.60
N TYR A 283 8.11 -21.43 -8.84
CA TYR A 283 8.23 -21.27 -7.38
C TYR A 283 7.45 -22.31 -6.57
N TYR A 284 6.38 -22.89 -7.09
CA TYR A 284 5.56 -23.85 -6.34
C TYR A 284 6.29 -25.15 -6.01
N PRO A 285 7.16 -25.75 -6.87
CA PRO A 285 7.87 -26.99 -6.55
C PRO A 285 8.59 -26.95 -5.21
N ASP A 286 9.25 -25.83 -4.88
CA ASP A 286 9.95 -25.64 -3.61
C ASP A 286 9.02 -25.24 -2.44
N ASN A 287 7.77 -24.87 -2.76
CA ASN A 287 6.78 -24.36 -1.82
C ASN A 287 5.56 -25.27 -1.61
N LYS A 288 5.62 -26.55 -1.98
CA LYS A 288 4.48 -27.50 -1.86
C LYS A 288 3.95 -27.65 -0.43
N LYS A 289 4.83 -27.56 0.57
CA LYS A 289 4.50 -27.66 2.00
C LYS A 289 4.42 -26.30 2.70
N ASN A 290 4.35 -25.21 1.94
CA ASN A 290 4.33 -23.86 2.49
C ASN A 290 3.16 -23.69 3.48
N PRO A 291 3.41 -23.31 4.76
CA PRO A 291 2.38 -23.27 5.81
C PRO A 291 1.34 -22.17 5.58
N SER A 292 1.67 -21.11 4.83
CA SER A 292 0.75 -20.00 4.55
C SER A 292 -0.30 -20.33 3.50
N LEU A 293 -0.13 -21.41 2.72
CA LEU A 293 -1.07 -21.82 1.70
C LEU A 293 -2.16 -22.74 2.30
N SER A 294 -3.42 -22.40 2.04
CA SER A 294 -4.55 -23.27 2.40
C SER A 294 -4.54 -24.58 1.61
N PRO A 295 -5.21 -25.65 2.11
CA PRO A 295 -5.31 -26.90 1.38
C PRO A 295 -5.87 -26.74 -0.05
N ALA A 296 -6.88 -25.88 -0.22
CA ALA A 296 -7.48 -25.59 -1.52
C ALA A 296 -6.48 -24.89 -2.46
N GLN A 297 -5.75 -23.91 -1.96
CA GLN A 297 -4.71 -23.24 -2.76
C GLN A 297 -3.61 -24.23 -3.18
N ARG A 298 -3.16 -25.11 -2.28
CA ARG A 298 -2.17 -26.14 -2.62
C ARG A 298 -2.64 -27.08 -3.72
N GLN A 299 -3.92 -27.49 -3.69
CA GLN A 299 -4.50 -28.33 -4.75
C GLN A 299 -4.55 -27.62 -6.10
N LEU A 300 -4.99 -26.36 -6.14
CA LEU A 300 -5.04 -25.55 -7.36
C LEU A 300 -3.63 -25.27 -7.91
N LEU A 301 -2.67 -24.96 -7.05
CA LEU A 301 -1.27 -24.76 -7.43
C LEU A 301 -0.63 -26.04 -7.97
N ALA A 302 -0.88 -27.20 -7.34
CA ALA A 302 -0.39 -28.49 -7.81
C ALA A 302 -0.95 -28.86 -9.19
N ALA A 303 -2.20 -28.52 -9.45
CA ALA A 303 -2.82 -28.71 -10.75
C ALA A 303 -2.25 -27.72 -11.79
N ALA A 304 -2.05 -26.47 -11.42
CA ALA A 304 -1.46 -25.45 -12.29
C ALA A 304 0.01 -25.75 -12.66
N ASP A 305 0.78 -26.30 -11.73
CA ASP A 305 2.15 -26.77 -11.93
C ASP A 305 2.20 -27.86 -13.00
N LYS A 306 1.23 -28.80 -13.01
CA LYS A 306 1.07 -29.84 -14.04
C LYS A 306 0.61 -29.31 -15.39
N GLY A 307 0.03 -28.13 -15.43
CA GLY A 307 -0.41 -27.45 -16.66
C GLY A 307 -1.89 -27.06 -16.69
N LYS A 308 -2.26 -26.33 -17.74
CA LYS A 308 -3.59 -25.70 -17.90
C LYS A 308 -4.75 -26.69 -17.87
N THR A 309 -4.61 -27.85 -18.48
CA THR A 309 -5.67 -28.88 -18.53
C THR A 309 -5.98 -29.39 -17.12
N TRP A 310 -4.95 -29.71 -16.35
CA TRP A 310 -5.11 -30.17 -14.97
C TRP A 310 -5.70 -29.08 -14.08
N TYR A 311 -5.27 -27.83 -14.29
CA TYR A 311 -5.82 -26.68 -13.59
C TYR A 311 -7.32 -26.50 -13.89
N ALA A 312 -7.73 -26.58 -15.17
CA ALA A 312 -9.14 -26.46 -15.56
C ALA A 312 -10.03 -27.53 -14.89
N VAL A 313 -9.55 -28.76 -14.76
CA VAL A 313 -10.25 -29.83 -14.03
C VAL A 313 -10.35 -29.48 -12.54
N ALA A 314 -9.24 -29.05 -11.93
CA ALA A 314 -9.22 -28.70 -10.50
C ALA A 314 -10.18 -27.54 -10.17
N VAL A 315 -10.25 -26.52 -11.02
CA VAL A 315 -11.18 -25.38 -10.85
C VAL A 315 -12.63 -25.84 -10.93
N ARG A 316 -12.99 -26.74 -11.83
CA ARG A 316 -14.37 -27.28 -11.91
C ARG A 316 -14.75 -27.99 -10.61
N ILE A 317 -13.86 -28.83 -10.08
CA ILE A 317 -14.07 -29.53 -8.80
C ILE A 317 -14.21 -28.51 -7.65
N TYR A 318 -13.30 -27.54 -7.59
CA TYR A 318 -13.32 -26.48 -6.58
C TYR A 318 -14.63 -25.69 -6.61
N SER A 319 -15.07 -25.25 -7.80
CA SER A 319 -16.31 -24.49 -7.98
C SER A 319 -17.57 -25.31 -7.61
N PHE A 320 -17.56 -26.62 -7.87
CA PHE A 320 -18.64 -27.51 -7.46
C PHE A 320 -18.73 -27.59 -5.93
N LEU A 321 -17.61 -27.80 -5.24
CA LEU A 321 -17.54 -27.88 -3.78
C LEU A 321 -17.92 -26.58 -3.07
N GLN A 322 -17.73 -25.42 -3.70
CA GLN A 322 -18.15 -24.12 -3.15
C GLN A 322 -19.66 -23.88 -3.27
N LYS A 323 -20.34 -24.50 -4.25
CA LYS A 323 -21.81 -24.38 -4.41
C LYS A 323 -22.60 -25.29 -3.48
N THR A 324 -21.94 -26.28 -2.90
CA THR A 324 -22.56 -27.28 -1.99
C THR A 324 -22.36 -26.95 -0.49
N LYS A 325 -21.69 -25.83 -0.20
CA LYS A 325 -21.58 -25.21 1.13
C LYS A 325 -22.46 -23.98 1.23
#